data_2ea1858555b18376273c7c43482970dd
#
_entry.id   2ea1858555b18376273c7c43482970dd
#
_cell.length_a   1.000
_cell.length_b   1.000
_cell.length_c   1.000
_cell.angle_alpha   90.00
_cell.angle_beta   90.00
_cell.angle_gamma   90.00
#
_symmetry.space_group_name_H-M   'P 1'
#
loop_
_entity.id
_entity.type
_entity.pdbx_description
1 polymer ?
#
loop_
_entity_poly.entity_id
_entity_poly.type
_entity_poly.pdbx_seq_one_letter_code
_entity_poly.pdbx_strand_id
1 'polypeptide(L)'
;SVEFSETLGLGKVSNVLEVGPGPGTLTSAILNTGADVTAIEISSDACDFLATELTHPNLCLVNGDALALQWPDNLTHVIANIPYGISSPILSKIQDYHQKSPLQGICLLVQREFGNRMAMKTPPKDRGPLGISLWLDFDCSIVMEVPRSCFRPQPEVDSSVLGLKPISRDHISDKERLSIKGLASWCFGRRRRKIRNSLRSVPNHVHRRWAVSRSDWIETLATLEGKSRDFTELGHKRPEELDPESWVLLTRIIAHDDELPV
;
A
#
# COMPACT_ATOMS: atom_id res chain seq x y z
N SER A 1 3.78 -12.78 18.80
CA SER A 1 3.30 -11.42 19.20
C SER A 1 4.41 -10.55 19.81
N VAL A 2 5.35 -11.09 20.58
CA VAL A 2 6.45 -10.30 21.17
C VAL A 2 7.38 -9.75 20.07
N GLU A 3 7.77 -10.55 19.08
CA GLU A 3 8.61 -10.12 17.95
C GLU A 3 7.96 -8.99 17.11
N PHE A 4 6.63 -8.91 17.06
CA PHE A 4 5.88 -7.88 16.36
C PHE A 4 6.07 -6.49 16.99
N SER A 5 5.98 -6.43 18.33
CA SER A 5 6.09 -5.18 19.07
C SER A 5 7.53 -4.66 19.10
N GLU A 6 8.51 -5.53 19.15
CA GLU A 6 9.93 -5.18 19.11
C GLU A 6 10.36 -4.64 17.74
N THR A 7 9.87 -5.26 16.66
CA THR A 7 10.17 -4.81 15.28
C THR A 7 9.63 -3.40 15.00
N LEU A 8 8.50 -3.00 15.62
CA LEU A 8 7.87 -1.70 15.44
C LEU A 8 8.30 -0.65 16.46
N GLY A 9 9.06 -1.02 17.50
CA GLY A 9 9.47 -0.09 18.55
C GLY A 9 8.31 0.49 19.36
N LEU A 10 7.24 -0.31 19.57
CA LEU A 10 6.05 0.13 20.30
C LEU A 10 6.36 0.45 21.76
N GLY A 11 5.71 1.47 22.30
CA GLY A 11 5.84 1.90 23.68
C GLY A 11 4.77 2.90 24.11
N LYS A 12 4.92 3.50 25.28
CA LYS A 12 3.96 4.41 25.92
C LYS A 12 3.55 5.64 25.10
N VAL A 13 4.33 6.00 24.10
CA VAL A 13 4.04 7.13 23.21
C VAL A 13 3.39 6.69 21.88
N SER A 14 3.14 5.40 21.74
CA SER A 14 2.56 4.84 20.53
C SER A 14 1.04 4.86 20.60
N ASN A 15 0.41 5.42 19.55
CA ASN A 15 -1.03 5.34 19.32
C ASN A 15 -1.27 4.36 18.18
N VAL A 16 -1.78 3.19 18.49
CA VAL A 16 -1.91 2.07 17.56
C VAL A 16 -3.36 1.90 17.12
N LEU A 17 -3.59 1.83 15.82
CA LEU A 17 -4.84 1.32 15.28
C LEU A 17 -4.72 -0.17 15.04
N GLU A 18 -5.61 -0.95 15.64
CA GLU A 18 -5.80 -2.35 15.31
C GLU A 18 -7.10 -2.54 14.52
N VAL A 19 -7.01 -3.18 13.36
CA VAL A 19 -8.18 -3.51 12.53
C VAL A 19 -8.49 -5.00 12.65
N GLY A 20 -9.70 -5.31 13.14
CA GLY A 20 -10.15 -6.68 13.35
C GLY A 20 -9.43 -7.37 14.51
N PRO A 21 -9.60 -6.89 15.76
CA PRO A 21 -8.97 -7.49 16.95
C PRO A 21 -9.40 -8.94 17.20
N GLY A 22 -10.59 -9.32 16.74
CA GLY A 22 -11.15 -10.65 16.96
C GLY A 22 -11.16 -11.02 18.45
N PRO A 23 -10.55 -12.14 18.88
CA PRO A 23 -10.50 -12.56 20.27
C PRO A 23 -9.52 -11.75 21.16
N GLY A 24 -8.86 -10.71 20.64
CA GLY A 24 -8.01 -9.80 21.40
C GLY A 24 -6.59 -10.28 21.71
N THR A 25 -6.13 -11.37 21.10
CA THR A 25 -4.77 -11.89 21.33
C THR A 25 -3.68 -10.91 20.91
N LEU A 26 -3.87 -10.26 19.78
CA LEU A 26 -2.93 -9.24 19.28
C LEU A 26 -3.12 -7.93 20.06
N THR A 27 -4.35 -7.54 20.36
CA THR A 27 -4.69 -6.39 21.21
C THR A 27 -3.97 -6.45 22.56
N SER A 28 -4.06 -7.58 23.25
CA SER A 28 -3.36 -7.79 24.54
C SER A 28 -1.85 -7.64 24.42
N ALA A 29 -1.26 -8.17 23.35
CA ALA A 29 0.18 -8.05 23.14
C ALA A 29 0.61 -6.60 22.87
N ILE A 30 -0.19 -5.82 22.14
CA ILE A 30 0.07 -4.41 21.90
C ILE A 30 -0.06 -3.60 23.20
N LEU A 31 -1.12 -3.81 23.97
CA LEU A 31 -1.36 -3.15 25.26
C LEU A 31 -0.23 -3.40 26.26
N ASN A 32 0.34 -4.60 26.27
CA ASN A 32 1.48 -4.94 27.13
C ASN A 32 2.75 -4.13 26.83
N THR A 33 2.84 -3.45 25.68
CA THR A 33 3.93 -2.50 25.39
C THR A 33 3.74 -1.14 26.06
N GLY A 34 2.54 -0.88 26.61
CA GLY A 34 2.13 0.40 27.17
C GLY A 34 1.54 1.37 26.14
N ALA A 35 1.36 0.94 24.90
CA ALA A 35 0.75 1.74 23.84
C ALA A 35 -0.74 1.99 24.08
N ASP A 36 -1.25 3.12 23.58
CA ASP A 36 -2.69 3.36 23.45
C ASP A 36 -3.20 2.64 22.18
N VAL A 37 -4.31 1.91 22.32
CA VAL A 37 -4.87 1.10 21.24
C VAL A 37 -6.29 1.54 20.92
N THR A 38 -6.54 1.90 19.67
CA THR A 38 -7.88 1.97 19.11
C THR A 38 -8.13 0.72 18.28
N ALA A 39 -9.01 -0.15 18.73
CA ALA A 39 -9.35 -1.39 18.04
C ALA A 39 -10.72 -1.27 17.37
N ILE A 40 -10.79 -1.46 16.05
CA ILE A 40 -12.03 -1.39 15.27
C ILE A 40 -12.47 -2.80 14.86
N GLU A 41 -13.64 -3.22 15.32
CA GLU A 41 -14.23 -4.54 15.03
C GLU A 41 -15.60 -4.38 14.37
N ILE A 42 -15.79 -5.05 13.24
CA ILE A 42 -17.04 -4.98 12.47
C ILE A 42 -18.15 -5.83 13.08
N SER A 43 -17.82 -6.92 13.75
CA SER A 43 -18.76 -7.81 14.42
C SER A 43 -19.12 -7.27 15.79
N SER A 44 -20.42 -6.97 16.02
CA SER A 44 -20.91 -6.56 17.35
C SER A 44 -20.65 -7.63 18.41
N ASP A 45 -20.89 -8.91 18.07
CA ASP A 45 -20.70 -10.02 19.01
C ASP A 45 -19.22 -10.17 19.42
N ALA A 46 -18.29 -10.01 18.47
CA ALA A 46 -16.86 -10.04 18.77
C ALA A 46 -16.43 -8.79 19.59
N CYS A 47 -17.03 -7.64 19.31
CA CYS A 47 -16.79 -6.42 20.08
C CYS A 47 -17.27 -6.57 21.53
N ASP A 48 -18.49 -7.08 21.75
CA ASP A 48 -19.07 -7.32 23.08
C ASP A 48 -18.25 -8.36 23.87
N PHE A 49 -17.83 -9.43 23.19
CA PHE A 49 -16.94 -10.44 23.78
C PHE A 49 -15.62 -9.79 24.24
N LEU A 50 -14.98 -9.03 23.35
CA LEU A 50 -13.69 -8.40 23.66
C LEU A 50 -13.83 -7.35 24.80
N ALA A 51 -14.93 -6.60 24.84
CA ALA A 51 -15.20 -5.64 25.92
C ALA A 51 -15.33 -6.33 27.29
N THR A 52 -15.80 -7.58 27.32
CA THR A 52 -15.94 -8.37 28.55
C THR A 52 -14.60 -8.98 28.98
N GLU A 53 -13.84 -9.53 28.01
CA GLU A 53 -12.60 -10.28 28.30
C GLU A 53 -11.37 -9.38 28.50
N LEU A 54 -11.38 -8.18 27.90
CA LEU A 54 -10.23 -7.28 27.89
C LEU A 54 -10.60 -5.85 28.29
N THR A 55 -10.55 -5.60 29.61
CA THR A 55 -10.69 -4.24 30.14
C THR A 55 -9.31 -3.64 30.39
N HIS A 56 -8.98 -2.57 29.68
CA HIS A 56 -7.69 -1.90 29.84
C HIS A 56 -7.83 -0.38 29.65
N PRO A 57 -7.19 0.47 30.48
CA PRO A 57 -7.34 1.93 30.40
C PRO A 57 -6.85 2.52 29.07
N ASN A 58 -5.91 1.86 28.40
CA ASN A 58 -5.34 2.29 27.11
C ASN A 58 -6.06 1.65 25.92
N LEU A 59 -7.19 0.97 26.11
CA LEU A 59 -7.98 0.38 25.02
C LEU A 59 -9.22 1.21 24.73
N CYS A 60 -9.35 1.68 23.51
CA CYS A 60 -10.57 2.21 22.93
C CYS A 60 -11.12 1.21 21.91
N LEU A 61 -12.22 0.54 22.25
CA LEU A 61 -12.88 -0.41 21.37
C LEU A 61 -14.01 0.26 20.61
N VAL A 62 -14.01 0.12 19.28
CA VAL A 62 -14.99 0.76 18.38
C VAL A 62 -15.65 -0.32 17.54
N ASN A 63 -16.98 -0.45 17.64
CA ASN A 63 -17.74 -1.32 16.75
C ASN A 63 -18.03 -0.60 15.42
N GLY A 64 -17.58 -1.16 14.29
CA GLY A 64 -17.85 -0.60 12.98
C GLY A 64 -16.91 -1.08 11.89
N ASP A 65 -17.18 -0.62 10.67
CA ASP A 65 -16.34 -0.93 9.51
C ASP A 65 -15.12 0.01 9.45
N ALA A 66 -13.93 -0.56 9.60
CA ALA A 66 -12.67 0.18 9.54
C ALA A 66 -12.45 0.90 8.20
N LEU A 67 -13.07 0.44 7.11
CA LEU A 67 -13.02 1.12 5.82
C LEU A 67 -13.92 2.37 5.77
N ALA A 68 -15.04 2.35 6.46
CA ALA A 68 -16.03 3.44 6.46
C ALA A 68 -15.76 4.49 7.54
N LEU A 69 -15.32 4.07 8.73
CA LEU A 69 -15.06 4.97 9.85
C LEU A 69 -13.90 5.91 9.59
N GLN A 70 -13.97 7.13 10.15
CA GLN A 70 -12.81 8.00 10.26
C GLN A 70 -11.89 7.47 11.35
N TRP A 71 -10.60 7.37 11.04
CA TRP A 71 -9.58 6.96 12.00
C TRP A 71 -9.13 8.14 12.87
N PRO A 72 -8.63 7.90 14.11
CA PRO A 72 -8.05 8.95 14.93
C PRO A 72 -6.92 9.71 14.23
N ASP A 73 -6.82 11.01 14.45
CA ASP A 73 -5.83 11.87 13.73
C ASP A 73 -4.39 11.72 14.23
N ASN A 74 -4.18 11.09 15.39
CA ASN A 74 -2.89 10.98 16.07
C ASN A 74 -2.26 9.58 16.04
N LEU A 75 -2.66 8.72 15.10
CA LEU A 75 -2.09 7.38 15.01
C LEU A 75 -0.61 7.44 14.64
N THR A 76 0.16 6.62 15.32
CA THR A 76 1.58 6.39 15.00
C THR A 76 1.79 5.08 14.26
N HIS A 77 0.96 4.07 14.53
CA HIS A 77 1.11 2.74 13.96
C HIS A 77 -0.24 2.16 13.53
N VAL A 78 -0.21 1.29 12.53
CA VAL A 78 -1.35 0.44 12.16
C VAL A 78 -0.91 -1.01 12.22
N ILE A 79 -1.62 -1.81 12.99
CA ILE A 79 -1.34 -3.25 13.15
C ILE A 79 -2.65 -3.99 12.90
N ALA A 80 -2.63 -5.04 12.08
CA ALA A 80 -3.86 -5.75 11.80
C ALA A 80 -3.61 -7.19 11.35
N ASN A 81 -4.52 -8.07 11.76
CA ASN A 81 -4.75 -9.34 11.11
C ASN A 81 -5.94 -9.17 10.14
N ILE A 82 -5.62 -8.80 8.91
CA ILE A 82 -6.64 -8.33 7.96
C ILE A 82 -7.38 -9.50 7.32
N PRO A 83 -8.74 -9.50 7.34
CA PRO A 83 -9.50 -10.41 6.49
C PRO A 83 -9.07 -10.26 5.02
N TYR A 84 -8.79 -11.37 4.35
CA TYR A 84 -8.15 -11.37 3.02
C TYR A 84 -8.90 -10.55 1.97
N GLY A 85 -10.24 -10.50 2.05
CA GLY A 85 -11.07 -9.76 1.10
C GLY A 85 -10.89 -8.24 1.12
N ILE A 86 -10.38 -7.67 2.22
CA ILE A 86 -10.22 -6.22 2.38
C ILE A 86 -8.76 -5.74 2.41
N SER A 87 -7.80 -6.63 2.15
CA SER A 87 -6.36 -6.29 2.23
C SER A 87 -5.99 -5.10 1.32
N SER A 88 -6.46 -5.08 0.07
CA SER A 88 -6.16 -3.96 -0.84
C SER A 88 -6.83 -2.64 -0.43
N PRO A 89 -8.13 -2.58 -0.09
CA PRO A 89 -8.76 -1.36 0.40
C PRO A 89 -8.12 -0.80 1.67
N ILE A 90 -7.77 -1.66 2.63
CA ILE A 90 -7.10 -1.21 3.87
C ILE A 90 -5.74 -0.59 3.56
N LEU A 91 -4.92 -1.22 2.70
CA LEU A 91 -3.63 -0.64 2.31
C LEU A 91 -3.79 0.73 1.63
N SER A 92 -4.79 0.89 0.76
CA SER A 92 -5.08 2.19 0.16
C SER A 92 -5.46 3.23 1.23
N LYS A 93 -6.31 2.85 2.20
CA LYS A 93 -6.71 3.73 3.30
C LYS A 93 -5.54 4.09 4.22
N ILE A 94 -4.63 3.14 4.51
CA ILE A 94 -3.39 3.40 5.25
C ILE A 94 -2.54 4.43 4.51
N GLN A 95 -2.39 4.29 3.19
CA GLN A 95 -1.62 5.23 2.37
C GLN A 95 -2.24 6.63 2.38
N ASP A 96 -3.56 6.73 2.21
CA ASP A 96 -4.29 8.00 2.27
C ASP A 96 -4.22 8.67 3.65
N TYR A 97 -4.24 7.86 4.73
CA TYR A 97 -4.04 8.33 6.09
C TYR A 97 -2.61 8.86 6.28
N HIS A 98 -1.61 8.07 5.89
CA HIS A 98 -0.19 8.43 6.04
C HIS A 98 0.17 9.75 5.35
N GLN A 99 -0.45 10.05 4.20
CA GLN A 99 -0.24 11.33 3.49
C GLN A 99 -0.76 12.54 4.28
N LYS A 100 -1.73 12.37 5.17
CA LYS A 100 -2.32 13.44 6.00
C LYS A 100 -1.70 13.50 7.39
N SER A 101 -1.45 12.34 7.97
CA SER A 101 -0.91 12.15 9.31
C SER A 101 0.17 11.05 9.26
N PRO A 102 1.45 11.42 9.26
CA PRO A 102 2.54 10.47 9.04
C PRO A 102 2.59 9.37 10.09
N LEU A 103 2.46 8.12 9.65
CA LEU A 103 2.65 6.93 10.45
C LEU A 103 4.15 6.64 10.63
N GLN A 104 4.51 5.99 11.72
CA GLN A 104 5.89 5.57 12.03
C GLN A 104 6.17 4.12 11.62
N GLY A 105 5.13 3.26 11.61
CA GLY A 105 5.25 1.88 11.18
C GLY A 105 3.90 1.20 10.97
N ILE A 106 3.88 0.25 10.06
CA ILE A 106 2.68 -0.54 9.75
C ILE A 106 3.06 -2.02 9.71
N CYS A 107 2.24 -2.87 10.27
CA CYS A 107 2.46 -4.30 10.29
C CYS A 107 1.15 -5.07 10.09
N LEU A 108 1.07 -5.83 9.01
CA LEU A 108 -0.16 -6.46 8.57
C LEU A 108 0.05 -7.96 8.36
N LEU A 109 -0.81 -8.77 8.95
CA LEU A 109 -0.89 -10.18 8.60
C LEU A 109 -1.81 -10.34 7.38
N VAL A 110 -1.26 -10.87 6.30
CA VAL A 110 -1.90 -11.00 4.99
C VAL A 110 -1.63 -12.36 4.37
N GLN A 111 -2.36 -12.75 3.32
CA GLN A 111 -2.02 -13.93 2.54
C GLN A 111 -0.59 -13.82 1.98
N ARG A 112 0.17 -14.91 2.02
CA ARG A 112 1.59 -14.96 1.60
C ARG A 112 1.80 -14.41 0.18
N GLU A 113 0.98 -14.83 -0.77
CA GLU A 113 1.10 -14.35 -2.15
C GLU A 113 0.82 -12.85 -2.28
N PHE A 114 -0.18 -12.35 -1.53
CA PHE A 114 -0.47 -10.94 -1.49
C PHE A 114 0.70 -10.13 -0.88
N GLY A 115 1.24 -10.57 0.25
CA GLY A 115 2.42 -9.97 0.87
C GLY A 115 3.63 -9.91 -0.07
N ASN A 116 3.92 -11.03 -0.75
CA ASN A 116 5.03 -11.10 -1.72
C ASN A 116 4.85 -10.07 -2.85
N ARG A 117 3.62 -9.86 -3.34
CA ARG A 117 3.33 -8.84 -4.35
C ARG A 117 3.50 -7.42 -3.82
N MET A 118 3.12 -7.16 -2.56
CA MET A 118 3.30 -5.82 -1.97
C MET A 118 4.79 -5.51 -1.75
N ALA A 119 5.57 -6.48 -1.28
CA ALA A 119 7.01 -6.39 -1.11
C ALA A 119 7.79 -6.55 -2.43
N MET A 120 7.12 -6.82 -3.56
CA MET A 120 7.75 -7.12 -4.86
C MET A 120 8.91 -8.12 -4.73
N LYS A 121 8.72 -9.18 -3.93
CA LYS A 121 9.75 -10.13 -3.46
C LYS A 121 10.47 -10.83 -4.61
N THR A 122 9.76 -11.17 -5.69
CA THR A 122 10.28 -11.91 -6.84
C THR A 122 9.95 -11.17 -8.14
N PRO A 123 10.74 -10.14 -8.54
CA PRO A 123 10.53 -9.48 -9.81
C PRO A 123 10.82 -10.41 -11.00
N PRO A 124 10.12 -10.23 -12.12
CA PRO A 124 9.02 -9.28 -12.37
C PRO A 124 7.64 -9.81 -11.91
N LYS A 125 7.54 -11.08 -11.49
CA LYS A 125 6.29 -11.79 -11.19
C LYS A 125 5.42 -11.08 -10.16
N ASP A 126 6.03 -10.61 -9.08
CA ASP A 126 5.34 -10.03 -7.93
C ASP A 126 5.10 -8.52 -8.06
N ARG A 127 5.45 -7.90 -9.18
CA ARG A 127 5.14 -6.50 -9.43
C ARG A 127 3.67 -6.31 -9.80
N GLY A 128 3.06 -5.28 -9.22
CA GLY A 128 1.66 -4.91 -9.45
C GLY A 128 1.40 -3.45 -9.10
N PRO A 129 0.23 -2.91 -9.50
CA PRO A 129 -0.04 -1.48 -9.35
C PRO A 129 -0.08 -1.03 -7.89
N LEU A 130 -0.57 -1.88 -6.98
CA LEU A 130 -0.62 -1.56 -5.55
C LEU A 130 0.79 -1.57 -4.93
N GLY A 131 1.65 -2.54 -5.29
CA GLY A 131 3.05 -2.57 -4.85
C GLY A 131 3.82 -1.32 -5.32
N ILE A 132 3.63 -0.91 -6.59
CA ILE A 132 4.21 0.34 -7.12
C ILE A 132 3.66 1.55 -6.36
N SER A 133 2.34 1.59 -6.07
CA SER A 133 1.74 2.67 -5.28
C SER A 133 2.31 2.76 -3.88
N LEU A 134 2.42 1.63 -3.17
CA LEU A 134 2.95 1.58 -1.81
C LEU A 134 4.42 1.97 -1.76
N TRP A 135 5.20 1.55 -2.74
CA TRP A 135 6.61 1.93 -2.83
C TRP A 135 6.83 3.45 -2.84
N LEU A 136 5.89 4.25 -3.32
CA LEU A 136 6.03 5.71 -3.29
C LEU A 136 6.17 6.27 -1.86
N ASP A 137 5.57 5.61 -0.87
CA ASP A 137 5.47 6.11 0.51
C ASP A 137 6.15 5.19 1.54
N PHE A 138 6.38 3.92 1.17
CA PHE A 138 6.86 2.89 2.10
C PHE A 138 7.96 2.02 1.49
N ASP A 139 8.84 1.54 2.36
CA ASP A 139 9.64 0.35 2.11
C ASP A 139 8.89 -0.87 2.64
N CYS A 140 8.50 -1.77 1.72
CA CYS A 140 7.66 -2.92 2.02
C CYS A 140 8.51 -4.19 2.09
N SER A 141 8.43 -4.93 3.20
CA SER A 141 9.18 -6.17 3.40
C SER A 141 8.34 -7.27 4.05
N ILE A 142 8.69 -8.52 3.77
CA ILE A 142 8.15 -9.66 4.52
C ILE A 142 8.99 -9.83 5.78
N VAL A 143 8.39 -9.55 6.93
CA VAL A 143 9.02 -9.67 8.25
C VAL A 143 9.09 -11.14 8.66
N MET A 144 7.99 -11.89 8.45
CA MET A 144 7.85 -13.27 8.87
C MET A 144 6.87 -14.01 7.96
N GLU A 145 7.13 -15.29 7.72
CA GLU A 145 6.15 -16.20 7.13
C GLU A 145 5.41 -16.97 8.23
N VAL A 146 4.08 -17.06 8.13
CA VAL A 146 3.22 -17.68 9.13
C VAL A 146 2.47 -18.84 8.49
N PRO A 147 2.83 -20.10 8.84
CA PRO A 147 2.14 -21.27 8.33
C PRO A 147 0.67 -21.28 8.72
N ARG A 148 -0.18 -21.77 7.83
CA ARG A 148 -1.63 -21.89 8.07
C ARG A 148 -1.99 -22.72 9.31
N SER A 149 -1.12 -23.63 9.74
CA SER A 149 -1.28 -24.43 10.95
C SER A 149 -1.31 -23.61 12.25
N CYS A 150 -0.84 -22.35 12.21
CA CYS A 150 -0.87 -21.43 13.34
C CYS A 150 -2.26 -20.81 13.60
N PHE A 151 -3.24 -21.06 12.74
CA PHE A 151 -4.57 -20.46 12.84
C PHE A 151 -5.67 -21.45 13.19
N ARG A 152 -6.70 -20.97 13.88
CA ARG A 152 -7.94 -21.69 14.15
C ARG A 152 -9.15 -20.77 13.96
N PRO A 153 -10.04 -21.05 12.99
CA PRO A 153 -9.97 -22.12 11.98
C PRO A 153 -8.76 -21.94 11.04
N GLN A 154 -8.23 -23.06 10.53
CA GLN A 154 -7.09 -23.04 9.62
C GLN A 154 -7.50 -22.50 8.25
N PRO A 155 -6.82 -21.47 7.69
CA PRO A 155 -7.10 -20.95 6.34
C PRO A 155 -6.59 -21.92 5.26
N GLU A 156 -7.01 -21.68 4.01
CA GLU A 156 -6.56 -22.48 2.87
C GLU A 156 -5.09 -22.26 2.49
N VAL A 157 -4.58 -21.06 2.74
CA VAL A 157 -3.23 -20.61 2.33
C VAL A 157 -2.41 -20.14 3.52
N ASP A 158 -1.09 -20.18 3.38
CA ASP A 158 -0.19 -19.60 4.36
C ASP A 158 -0.29 -18.07 4.35
N SER A 159 0.06 -17.47 5.46
CA SER A 159 0.11 -16.02 5.65
C SER A 159 1.54 -15.52 5.72
N SER A 160 1.71 -14.22 5.64
CA SER A 160 2.96 -13.54 5.97
C SER A 160 2.68 -12.24 6.70
N VAL A 161 3.61 -11.85 7.52
CA VAL A 161 3.64 -10.53 8.14
C VAL A 161 4.32 -9.57 7.19
N LEU A 162 3.56 -8.63 6.67
CA LEU A 162 4.01 -7.54 5.81
C LEU A 162 4.32 -6.32 6.68
N GLY A 163 5.57 -5.90 6.71
CA GLY A 163 6.01 -4.64 7.30
C GLY A 163 6.07 -3.54 6.24
N LEU A 164 5.54 -2.35 6.57
CA LEU A 164 5.68 -1.15 5.77
C LEU A 164 6.35 -0.09 6.62
N LYS A 165 7.58 0.25 6.26
CA LYS A 165 8.36 1.31 6.89
C LYS A 165 8.19 2.60 6.07
N PRO A 166 7.68 3.68 6.66
CA PRO A 166 7.59 4.96 5.96
C PRO A 166 8.95 5.44 5.46
N ILE A 167 8.96 5.95 4.24
CA ILE A 167 10.16 6.50 3.62
C ILE A 167 9.79 7.75 2.83
N SER A 168 10.58 8.81 2.98
CA SER A 168 10.42 10.00 2.15
C SER A 168 11.13 9.83 0.81
N ARG A 169 10.42 10.13 -0.28
CA ARG A 169 10.93 10.26 -1.64
C ARG A 169 10.66 11.67 -2.13
N ASP A 170 11.39 12.63 -1.54
CA ASP A 170 11.17 14.08 -1.76
C ASP A 170 11.43 14.51 -3.21
N HIS A 171 12.18 13.68 -3.95
CA HIS A 171 12.43 13.86 -5.38
C HIS A 171 11.22 13.52 -6.28
N ILE A 172 10.11 13.03 -5.71
CA ILE A 172 8.87 12.69 -6.43
C ILE A 172 7.75 13.60 -5.94
N SER A 173 7.33 14.54 -6.77
CA SER A 173 6.23 15.46 -6.44
C SER A 173 4.88 14.77 -6.34
N ASP A 174 3.91 15.40 -5.68
CA ASP A 174 2.54 14.86 -5.55
C ASP A 174 1.87 14.66 -6.92
N LYS A 175 2.13 15.55 -7.89
CA LYS A 175 1.63 15.43 -9.26
C LYS A 175 2.19 14.17 -9.93
N GLU A 176 3.51 13.92 -9.78
CA GLU A 176 4.14 12.70 -10.30
C GLU A 176 3.58 11.44 -9.62
N ARG A 177 3.42 11.45 -8.30
CA ARG A 177 2.82 10.34 -7.53
C ARG A 177 1.45 9.95 -8.06
N LEU A 178 0.57 10.92 -8.27
CA LEU A 178 -0.76 10.70 -8.85
C LEU A 178 -0.67 10.14 -10.27
N SER A 179 0.26 10.63 -11.07
CA SER A 179 0.48 10.21 -12.45
C SER A 179 1.01 8.79 -12.53
N ILE A 180 2.00 8.44 -11.69
CA ILE A 180 2.56 7.09 -11.57
C ILE A 180 1.46 6.10 -11.19
N LYS A 181 0.68 6.39 -10.12
CA LYS A 181 -0.43 5.54 -9.68
C LYS A 181 -1.45 5.30 -10.81
N GLY A 182 -1.80 6.35 -11.54
CA GLY A 182 -2.74 6.27 -12.66
C GLY A 182 -2.23 5.45 -13.84
N LEU A 183 -0.98 5.69 -14.28
CA LEU A 183 -0.37 4.95 -15.38
C LEU A 183 -0.13 3.48 -15.03
N ALA A 184 0.41 3.21 -13.86
CA ALA A 184 0.62 1.85 -13.39
C ALA A 184 -0.70 1.08 -13.34
N SER A 185 -1.74 1.62 -12.70
CA SER A 185 -3.07 1.00 -12.64
C SER A 185 -3.62 0.70 -14.03
N TRP A 186 -3.54 1.65 -14.97
CA TRP A 186 -4.00 1.47 -16.34
C TRP A 186 -3.24 0.40 -17.10
N CYS A 187 -1.91 0.43 -17.04
CA CYS A 187 -1.06 -0.51 -17.76
C CYS A 187 -1.17 -1.93 -17.19
N PHE A 188 -1.20 -2.10 -15.87
CA PHE A 188 -1.40 -3.40 -15.24
C PHE A 188 -2.79 -4.00 -15.49
N GLY A 189 -3.84 -3.19 -15.68
CA GLY A 189 -5.14 -3.65 -16.17
C GLY A 189 -5.07 -4.27 -17.58
N ARG A 190 -3.95 -4.07 -18.28
CA ARG A 190 -3.64 -4.61 -19.62
C ARG A 190 -2.30 -5.34 -19.64
N ARG A 191 -1.99 -6.08 -18.62
CA ARG A 191 -0.69 -6.69 -18.31
C ARG A 191 -0.02 -7.40 -19.50
N ARG A 192 -0.79 -8.00 -20.41
CA ARG A 192 -0.25 -8.67 -21.60
C ARG A 192 0.20 -7.71 -22.72
N ARG A 193 -0.14 -6.42 -22.64
CA ARG A 193 0.26 -5.41 -23.63
C ARG A 193 1.57 -4.75 -23.24
N LYS A 194 2.36 -4.35 -24.23
CA LYS A 194 3.52 -3.48 -24.04
C LYS A 194 3.08 -2.09 -23.58
N ILE A 195 3.91 -1.40 -22.80
CA ILE A 195 3.65 -0.06 -22.26
C ILE A 195 3.19 0.91 -23.36
N ARG A 196 3.94 1.03 -24.46
CA ARG A 196 3.60 1.92 -25.57
C ARG A 196 2.17 1.72 -26.10
N ASN A 197 1.71 0.47 -26.19
CA ASN A 197 0.37 0.17 -26.67
C ASN A 197 -0.73 0.50 -25.63
N SER A 198 -0.41 0.39 -24.36
CA SER A 198 -1.29 0.78 -23.27
C SER A 198 -1.42 2.29 -23.17
N LEU A 199 -0.32 3.04 -23.34
CA LEU A 199 -0.29 4.50 -23.32
C LEU A 199 -1.13 5.12 -24.44
N ARG A 200 -1.11 4.56 -25.63
CA ARG A 200 -1.96 5.03 -26.77
C ARG A 200 -3.45 4.95 -26.49
N SER A 201 -3.89 4.12 -25.55
CA SER A 201 -5.29 3.91 -25.19
C SER A 201 -5.66 4.46 -23.79
N VAL A 202 -4.82 5.30 -23.21
CA VAL A 202 -5.06 5.92 -21.90
C VAL A 202 -6.36 6.74 -21.93
N PRO A 203 -7.27 6.57 -20.93
CA PRO A 203 -8.52 7.32 -20.89
C PRO A 203 -8.29 8.79 -20.48
N ASN A 204 -9.28 9.63 -20.82
CA ASN A 204 -9.20 11.08 -20.62
C ASN A 204 -8.85 11.49 -19.18
N HIS A 205 -9.38 10.80 -18.16
CA HIS A 205 -9.09 11.14 -16.76
C HIS A 205 -7.65 10.87 -16.34
N VAL A 206 -6.91 10.07 -17.10
CA VAL A 206 -5.48 9.80 -16.86
C VAL A 206 -4.63 10.85 -17.58
N HIS A 207 -4.78 11.04 -18.90
CA HIS A 207 -3.92 12.00 -19.63
C HIS A 207 -4.18 13.46 -19.23
N ARG A 208 -5.38 13.82 -18.75
CA ARG A 208 -5.66 15.16 -18.20
C ARG A 208 -4.77 15.55 -17.01
N ARG A 209 -4.12 14.60 -16.38
CA ARG A 209 -3.13 14.87 -15.32
C ARG A 209 -1.91 15.63 -15.84
N TRP A 210 -1.63 15.54 -17.14
CA TRP A 210 -0.60 16.31 -17.81
C TRP A 210 -1.14 17.58 -18.47
N ALA A 211 -2.43 17.92 -18.22
CA ALA A 211 -3.11 19.09 -18.80
C ALA A 211 -3.11 19.13 -20.34
N VAL A 212 -3.03 17.99 -21.01
CA VAL A 212 -3.00 17.87 -22.47
C VAL A 212 -4.30 17.32 -23.04
N SER A 213 -4.60 17.70 -24.27
CA SER A 213 -5.71 17.12 -25.02
C SER A 213 -5.38 15.69 -25.48
N ARG A 214 -6.38 14.98 -25.98
CA ARG A 214 -6.15 13.63 -26.53
C ARG A 214 -5.26 13.63 -27.77
N SER A 215 -5.40 14.64 -28.63
CA SER A 215 -4.57 14.82 -29.83
C SER A 215 -3.11 15.03 -29.43
N ASP A 216 -2.87 15.99 -28.54
CA ASP A 216 -1.54 16.33 -28.06
C ASP A 216 -0.88 15.16 -27.36
N TRP A 217 -1.64 14.38 -26.59
CA TRP A 217 -1.16 13.14 -25.97
C TRP A 217 -0.62 12.15 -27.01
N ILE A 218 -1.37 11.90 -28.08
CA ILE A 218 -0.95 10.97 -29.14
C ILE A 218 0.26 11.50 -29.91
N GLU A 219 0.32 12.81 -30.18
CA GLU A 219 1.44 13.48 -30.82
C GLU A 219 2.71 13.41 -29.97
N THR A 220 2.57 13.68 -28.65
CA THR A 220 3.65 13.53 -27.67
C THR A 220 4.23 12.12 -27.70
N LEU A 221 3.38 11.10 -27.62
CA LEU A 221 3.85 9.71 -27.64
C LEU A 221 4.58 9.36 -28.97
N ALA A 222 4.08 9.84 -30.11
CA ALA A 222 4.71 9.62 -31.41
C ALA A 222 6.09 10.30 -31.49
N THR A 223 6.19 11.52 -30.95
CA THR A 223 7.46 12.28 -30.90
C THR A 223 8.46 11.57 -29.99
N LEU A 224 8.05 11.08 -28.83
CA LEU A 224 8.91 10.36 -27.88
C LEU A 224 9.41 9.03 -28.46
N GLU A 225 8.58 8.29 -29.20
CA GLU A 225 8.99 7.05 -29.90
C GLU A 225 10.12 7.29 -30.91
N GLY A 226 10.17 8.47 -31.51
CA GLY A 226 11.20 8.83 -32.51
C GLY A 226 12.45 9.49 -31.91
N LYS A 227 12.36 10.12 -30.75
CA LYS A 227 13.43 10.97 -30.20
C LYS A 227 14.03 10.49 -28.89
N SER A 228 13.26 9.80 -28.03
CA SER A 228 13.71 9.33 -26.73
C SER A 228 14.09 7.85 -26.76
N ARG A 229 15.38 7.55 -26.53
CA ARG A 229 15.85 6.17 -26.40
C ARG A 229 15.22 5.48 -25.18
N ASP A 230 15.16 6.18 -24.04
CA ASP A 230 14.62 5.63 -22.80
C ASP A 230 13.12 5.34 -22.92
N PHE A 231 12.35 6.25 -23.55
CA PHE A 231 10.93 5.99 -23.82
C PHE A 231 10.75 4.77 -24.73
N THR A 232 11.56 4.63 -25.75
CA THR A 232 11.52 3.50 -26.69
C THR A 232 11.80 2.19 -25.94
N GLU A 233 12.85 2.15 -25.11
CA GLU A 233 13.20 0.98 -24.31
C GLU A 233 12.08 0.60 -23.34
N LEU A 234 11.62 1.53 -22.50
CA LEU A 234 10.53 1.31 -21.54
C LEU A 234 9.22 0.95 -22.24
N GLY A 235 8.92 1.59 -23.37
CA GLY A 235 7.73 1.35 -24.18
C GLY A 235 7.65 -0.07 -24.75
N HIS A 236 8.75 -0.73 -24.95
CA HIS A 236 8.82 -2.12 -25.42
C HIS A 236 8.60 -3.17 -24.33
N LYS A 237 8.73 -2.80 -23.06
CA LYS A 237 8.51 -3.67 -21.90
C LYS A 237 7.03 -3.83 -21.59
N ARG A 238 6.69 -4.86 -20.81
CA ARG A 238 5.38 -5.05 -20.19
C ARG A 238 5.34 -4.37 -18.82
N PRO A 239 4.16 -4.08 -18.25
CA PRO A 239 4.05 -3.38 -16.96
C PRO A 239 4.87 -4.02 -15.83
N GLU A 240 4.87 -5.35 -15.75
CA GLU A 240 5.59 -6.09 -14.71
C GLU A 240 7.12 -6.06 -14.86
N GLU A 241 7.62 -5.72 -16.04
CA GLU A 241 9.06 -5.63 -16.30
C GLU A 241 9.64 -4.29 -15.82
N LEU A 242 8.78 -3.25 -15.62
CA LEU A 242 9.21 -1.97 -15.07
C LEU A 242 9.32 -2.06 -13.55
N ASP A 243 10.48 -1.69 -13.02
CA ASP A 243 10.64 -1.42 -11.59
C ASP A 243 10.02 -0.06 -11.21
N PRO A 244 9.88 0.25 -9.91
CA PRO A 244 9.30 1.50 -9.47
C PRO A 244 9.99 2.75 -10.03
N GLU A 245 11.31 2.77 -10.10
CA GLU A 245 12.08 3.89 -10.64
C GLU A 245 11.84 4.08 -12.14
N SER A 246 11.68 2.98 -12.89
CA SER A 246 11.29 3.03 -14.30
C SER A 246 9.92 3.68 -14.50
N TRP A 247 8.98 3.51 -13.57
CA TRP A 247 7.68 4.21 -13.59
C TRP A 247 7.83 5.71 -13.35
N VAL A 248 8.74 6.13 -12.46
CA VAL A 248 9.08 7.55 -12.25
C VAL A 248 9.66 8.12 -13.54
N LEU A 249 10.67 7.47 -14.09
CA LEU A 249 11.34 7.90 -15.33
C LEU A 249 10.33 8.01 -16.49
N LEU A 250 9.50 6.99 -16.70
CA LEU A 250 8.46 7.01 -17.75
C LEU A 250 7.51 8.19 -17.58
N THR A 251 7.08 8.48 -16.35
CA THR A 251 6.19 9.59 -16.04
C THR A 251 6.84 10.94 -16.39
N ARG A 252 8.12 11.11 -16.06
CA ARG A 252 8.90 12.32 -16.35
C ARG A 252 9.11 12.53 -17.84
N ILE A 253 9.49 11.48 -18.55
CA ILE A 253 9.65 11.55 -20.02
C ILE A 253 8.34 11.99 -20.70
N ILE A 254 7.19 11.47 -20.24
CA ILE A 254 5.88 11.84 -20.82
C ILE A 254 5.48 13.26 -20.44
N ALA A 255 5.90 13.76 -19.30
CA ALA A 255 5.53 15.09 -18.82
C ALA A 255 6.09 16.22 -19.70
N HIS A 256 7.11 15.98 -20.52
CA HIS A 256 7.79 17.00 -21.34
C HIS A 256 8.21 18.23 -20.51
N ASP A 257 8.60 18.01 -19.26
CA ASP A 257 9.01 19.12 -18.42
C ASP A 257 10.44 19.53 -18.80
N ASP A 258 10.55 20.55 -19.65
CA ASP A 258 11.75 21.36 -19.82
C ASP A 258 12.17 22.08 -18.51
N GLU A 259 11.38 21.89 -17.43
CA GLU A 259 11.55 22.49 -16.11
C GLU A 259 12.04 21.52 -15.03
N LEU A 260 12.32 20.24 -15.33
CA LEU A 260 12.94 19.38 -14.34
C LEU A 260 14.45 19.56 -14.35
N PRO A 261 15.05 20.00 -13.23
CA PRO A 261 16.51 20.14 -13.14
C PRO A 261 17.18 18.77 -13.32
N VAL A 262 18.25 18.80 -14.09
CA VAL A 262 19.21 17.69 -14.34
C VAL A 262 19.83 17.22 -13.03
#